data_cf4ff72fc5962fe02fd3499d1c3b9e26
#
_entry.id   cf4ff72fc5962fe02fd3499d1c3b9e26
#
_cell.length_a   1.000
_cell.length_b   1.000
_cell.length_c   1.000
_cell.angle_alpha   90.00
_cell.angle_beta   90.00
_cell.angle_gamma   90.00
#
_symmetry.space_group_name_H-M   'P 1'
#
loop_
_entity.id
_entity.type
_entity.pdbx_description
1 polymer ?
#
loop_
_entity_poly.entity_id
_entity_poly.type
_entity_poly.pdbx_seq_one_letter_code
_entity_poly.pdbx_strand_id
1 'polypeptide(L)'
;MDRTKISRELKKPSMAASNFSTMQDNSAHGEDNLLTRDLGNDEFLDVVMDGVTGHGGGDASRELSEALSQGEVNTVEDVVAILADVNDEFFQVGQGRFLLSTVSAALYRGGRLHVVAAGDSPIFLITKDSHSRLCGRAGGFLHVGVARSIGAAAELGDLAMVELDVEPGARLVLATDGVTDNMQADELAEIVRSSSSPEQ
;
A
#
# COMPACT_ATOMS: atom_id res chain seq x y z
N MET A 1 20.79 30.69 -43.92
CA MET A 1 21.28 30.36 -42.57
C MET A 1 20.20 29.60 -41.84
N ASP A 2 20.32 28.28 -41.93
CA ASP A 2 19.34 27.33 -41.43
C ASP A 2 19.74 26.98 -39.98
N ARG A 3 18.85 27.29 -39.04
CA ARG A 3 19.05 26.92 -37.62
C ARG A 3 18.24 25.67 -37.33
N THR A 4 18.84 24.51 -37.60
CA THR A 4 18.30 23.23 -37.21
C THR A 4 18.30 23.14 -35.68
N LYS A 5 17.12 23.24 -35.06
CA LYS A 5 16.90 22.96 -33.64
C LYS A 5 17.01 21.45 -33.44
N ILE A 6 18.12 20.99 -32.87
CA ILE A 6 18.28 19.64 -32.40
C ILE A 6 17.59 19.59 -31.02
N SER A 7 16.35 19.11 -30.99
CA SER A 7 15.68 18.72 -29.75
C SER A 7 16.29 17.39 -29.31
N ARG A 8 17.17 17.41 -28.32
CA ARG A 8 17.56 16.19 -27.59
C ARG A 8 16.37 15.78 -26.72
N GLU A 9 15.64 14.77 -27.10
CA GLU A 9 14.81 14.02 -26.19
C GLU A 9 15.74 13.42 -25.11
N LEU A 10 15.63 13.94 -23.90
CA LEU A 10 16.19 13.30 -22.73
C LEU A 10 15.42 12.00 -22.54
N LYS A 11 15.98 10.87 -22.95
CA LYS A 11 15.51 9.56 -22.51
C LYS A 11 15.48 9.58 -20.96
N LYS A 12 14.29 9.48 -20.37
CA LYS A 12 14.16 9.16 -18.96
C LYS A 12 15.00 7.90 -18.71
N PRO A 13 15.81 7.84 -17.64
CA PRO A 13 16.51 6.61 -17.29
C PRO A 13 15.46 5.50 -17.16
N SER A 14 15.65 4.40 -17.88
CA SER A 14 14.89 3.17 -17.66
C SER A 14 15.15 2.78 -16.22
N MET A 15 14.14 2.85 -15.36
CA MET A 15 14.24 2.27 -14.03
C MET A 15 14.44 0.76 -14.22
N ALA A 16 15.40 0.20 -13.49
CA ALA A 16 15.57 -1.25 -13.43
C ALA A 16 14.23 -1.85 -12.96
N ALA A 17 13.84 -2.98 -13.56
CA ALA A 17 12.63 -3.71 -13.17
C ALA A 17 12.57 -3.83 -11.65
N SER A 18 11.43 -3.53 -11.06
CA SER A 18 11.23 -3.67 -9.62
C SER A 18 11.30 -5.15 -9.26
N ASN A 19 12.21 -5.52 -8.38
CA ASN A 19 12.23 -6.85 -7.78
C ASN A 19 11.38 -6.80 -6.50
N PHE A 20 10.54 -7.78 -6.31
CA PHE A 20 9.73 -7.89 -5.11
C PHE A 20 9.79 -9.29 -4.51
N SER A 21 9.50 -9.40 -3.23
CA SER A 21 9.26 -10.65 -2.53
C SER A 21 8.10 -10.45 -1.57
N THR A 22 7.31 -11.49 -1.37
CA THR A 22 6.18 -11.50 -0.45
C THR A 22 6.33 -12.60 0.57
N MET A 23 5.87 -12.33 1.78
CA MET A 23 5.79 -13.32 2.86
C MET A 23 4.46 -13.14 3.57
N GLN A 24 3.77 -14.24 3.79
CA GLN A 24 2.53 -14.29 4.57
C GLN A 24 2.58 -15.47 5.51
N ASP A 25 2.34 -15.21 6.79
CA ASP A 25 2.18 -16.25 7.82
C ASP A 25 0.80 -16.13 8.47
N ASN A 26 -0.11 -16.97 8.03
CA ASN A 26 -1.47 -17.07 8.55
C ASN A 26 -1.63 -18.18 9.60
N SER A 27 -0.56 -18.59 10.25
CA SER A 27 -0.58 -19.71 11.21
C SER A 27 -1.40 -19.41 12.47
N ALA A 28 -1.55 -18.14 12.84
CA ALA A 28 -2.29 -17.74 14.04
C ALA A 28 -3.78 -17.54 13.77
N HIS A 29 -4.15 -16.68 12.82
CA HIS A 29 -5.54 -16.27 12.59
C HIS A 29 -5.96 -16.31 11.12
N GLY A 30 -5.05 -16.19 10.17
CA GLY A 30 -5.34 -16.30 8.73
C GLY A 30 -6.19 -15.16 8.15
N GLU A 31 -6.09 -13.97 8.74
CA GLU A 31 -6.92 -12.82 8.41
C GLU A 31 -6.20 -11.80 7.52
N ASP A 32 -4.87 -11.90 7.42
CA ASP A 32 -4.07 -11.05 6.53
C ASP A 32 -4.21 -11.49 5.06
N ASN A 33 -4.09 -10.52 4.16
CA ASN A 33 -4.00 -10.76 2.73
C ASN A 33 -3.04 -9.77 2.08
N LEU A 34 -2.53 -10.12 0.91
CA LEU A 34 -1.69 -9.27 0.11
C LEU A 34 -2.06 -9.37 -1.37
N LEU A 35 -1.78 -8.31 -2.11
CA LEU A 35 -1.93 -8.26 -3.56
C LEU A 35 -0.70 -7.61 -4.17
N THR A 36 -0.16 -8.21 -5.23
CA THR A 36 0.85 -7.62 -6.08
C THR A 36 0.36 -7.69 -7.52
N ARG A 37 0.21 -6.56 -8.19
CA ARG A 37 -0.20 -6.45 -9.59
C ARG A 37 0.87 -5.74 -10.40
N ASP A 38 1.36 -6.41 -11.41
CA ASP A 38 2.11 -5.78 -12.49
C ASP A 38 1.12 -5.08 -13.44
N LEU A 39 1.27 -3.77 -13.57
CA LEU A 39 0.43 -2.94 -14.46
C LEU A 39 1.12 -2.69 -15.82
N GLY A 40 2.31 -3.26 -16.03
CA GLY A 40 3.14 -3.04 -17.20
C GLY A 40 3.97 -1.75 -17.12
N ASN A 41 4.97 -1.61 -18.01
CA ASN A 41 5.84 -0.42 -18.09
C ASN A 41 6.57 -0.07 -16.77
N ASP A 42 6.96 -1.05 -15.97
CA ASP A 42 7.54 -0.89 -14.63
C ASP A 42 6.57 -0.20 -13.63
N GLU A 43 5.28 -0.23 -13.87
CA GLU A 43 4.22 0.25 -12.98
C GLU A 43 3.62 -0.92 -12.20
N PHE A 44 3.25 -0.68 -10.94
CA PHE A 44 2.70 -1.73 -10.07
C PHE A 44 1.69 -1.18 -9.06
N LEU A 45 0.85 -2.08 -8.56
CA LEU A 45 0.01 -1.88 -7.39
C LEU A 45 0.31 -3.00 -6.39
N ASP A 46 0.90 -2.63 -5.25
CA ASP A 46 1.14 -3.53 -4.12
C ASP A 46 0.26 -3.13 -2.94
N VAL A 47 -0.38 -4.10 -2.30
CA VAL A 47 -1.33 -3.86 -1.22
C VAL A 47 -1.14 -4.90 -0.12
N VAL A 48 -1.23 -4.45 1.13
CA VAL A 48 -1.42 -5.31 2.30
C VAL A 48 -2.73 -4.96 2.98
N MET A 49 -3.41 -5.99 3.47
CA MET A 49 -4.72 -5.91 4.12
C MET A 49 -4.68 -6.79 5.36
N ASP A 50 -4.98 -6.20 6.50
CA ASP A 50 -5.08 -6.87 7.79
C ASP A 50 -6.56 -6.94 8.20
N GLY A 51 -7.09 -8.12 8.24
CA GLY A 51 -8.48 -8.37 8.59
C GLY A 51 -8.68 -8.30 10.10
N VAL A 52 -9.63 -7.51 10.56
CA VAL A 52 -9.87 -7.31 12.00
C VAL A 52 -10.38 -8.59 12.65
N THR A 53 -9.61 -9.14 13.55
CA THR A 53 -9.89 -10.41 14.25
C THR A 53 -11.26 -10.42 14.95
N GLY A 54 -12.02 -11.49 14.74
CA GLY A 54 -13.36 -11.66 15.32
C GLY A 54 -14.47 -10.85 14.61
N HIS A 55 -14.13 -10.12 13.55
CA HIS A 55 -15.04 -9.28 12.79
C HIS A 55 -15.16 -9.68 11.32
N GLY A 56 -14.95 -10.95 10.99
CA GLY A 56 -14.95 -11.43 9.60
C GLY A 56 -13.79 -10.89 8.77
N GLY A 57 -12.66 -10.63 9.42
CA GLY A 57 -11.49 -9.99 8.83
C GLY A 57 -10.89 -10.77 7.67
N GLY A 58 -10.80 -12.10 7.78
CA GLY A 58 -10.28 -12.95 6.71
C GLY A 58 -11.14 -12.92 5.45
N ASP A 59 -12.46 -12.79 5.56
CA ASP A 59 -13.34 -12.59 4.41
C ASP A 59 -13.17 -11.16 3.87
N ALA A 60 -13.10 -10.16 4.74
CA ALA A 60 -12.95 -8.76 4.34
C ALA A 60 -11.63 -8.52 3.59
N SER A 61 -10.50 -8.99 4.13
CA SER A 61 -9.18 -8.83 3.48
C SER A 61 -9.13 -9.55 2.13
N ARG A 62 -9.75 -10.73 2.02
CA ARG A 62 -9.84 -11.48 0.76
C ARG A 62 -10.69 -10.73 -0.27
N GLU A 63 -11.88 -10.26 0.10
CA GLU A 63 -12.78 -9.55 -0.82
C GLU A 63 -12.17 -8.21 -1.29
N LEU A 64 -11.47 -7.49 -0.41
CA LEU A 64 -10.68 -6.32 -0.79
C LEU A 64 -9.60 -6.67 -1.82
N SER A 65 -8.86 -7.76 -1.57
CA SER A 65 -7.84 -8.24 -2.51
C SER A 65 -8.45 -8.57 -3.87
N GLU A 66 -9.59 -9.27 -3.88
CA GLU A 66 -10.29 -9.63 -5.11
C GLU A 66 -10.79 -8.38 -5.87
N ALA A 67 -11.40 -7.43 -5.20
CA ALA A 67 -11.87 -6.20 -5.80
C ALA A 67 -10.74 -5.38 -6.43
N LEU A 68 -9.63 -5.20 -5.71
CA LEU A 68 -8.44 -4.51 -6.23
C LEU A 68 -7.72 -5.29 -7.33
N SER A 69 -7.81 -6.62 -7.31
CA SER A 69 -7.25 -7.49 -8.36
C SER A 69 -8.02 -7.38 -9.67
N GLN A 70 -9.34 -7.28 -9.61
CA GLN A 70 -10.23 -7.29 -10.77
C GLN A 70 -10.54 -5.88 -11.30
N GLY A 71 -10.47 -4.87 -10.43
CA GLY A 71 -10.76 -3.48 -10.77
C GLY A 71 -9.77 -2.90 -11.78
N GLU A 72 -10.25 -2.00 -12.61
CA GLU A 72 -9.38 -1.22 -13.49
C GLU A 72 -8.67 -0.15 -12.66
N VAL A 73 -7.34 -0.13 -12.69
CA VAL A 73 -6.51 0.83 -11.95
C VAL A 73 -5.62 1.57 -12.93
N ASN A 74 -6.01 2.78 -13.26
CA ASN A 74 -5.26 3.72 -14.09
C ASN A 74 -4.72 4.90 -13.29
N THR A 75 -5.36 5.23 -12.18
CA THR A 75 -5.02 6.37 -11.32
C THR A 75 -5.18 5.98 -9.84
N VAL A 76 -4.71 6.83 -8.94
CA VAL A 76 -4.93 6.65 -7.51
C VAL A 76 -6.41 6.82 -7.14
N GLU A 77 -7.14 7.63 -7.88
CA GLU A 77 -8.59 7.84 -7.72
C GLU A 77 -9.38 6.56 -8.02
N ASP A 78 -8.91 5.73 -8.96
CA ASP A 78 -9.53 4.42 -9.23
C ASP A 78 -9.37 3.49 -8.02
N VAL A 79 -8.19 3.49 -7.37
CA VAL A 79 -7.99 2.74 -6.12
C VAL A 79 -8.96 3.23 -5.04
N VAL A 80 -9.07 4.54 -4.86
CA VAL A 80 -9.99 5.14 -3.86
C VAL A 80 -11.45 4.78 -4.16
N ALA A 81 -11.85 4.80 -5.44
CA ALA A 81 -13.21 4.43 -5.85
C ALA A 81 -13.52 2.96 -5.52
N ILE A 82 -12.60 2.04 -5.83
CA ILE A 82 -12.76 0.63 -5.48
C ILE A 82 -12.90 0.46 -3.95
N LEU A 83 -12.06 1.15 -3.17
CA LEU A 83 -12.15 1.08 -1.70
C LEU A 83 -13.48 1.64 -1.17
N ALA A 84 -14.02 2.68 -1.80
CA ALA A 84 -15.31 3.25 -1.42
C ALA A 84 -16.47 2.28 -1.72
N ASP A 85 -16.46 1.66 -2.89
CA ASP A 85 -17.48 0.68 -3.28
C ASP A 85 -17.46 -0.52 -2.32
N VAL A 86 -16.29 -1.08 -2.02
CA VAL A 86 -16.14 -2.19 -1.07
C VAL A 86 -16.55 -1.77 0.35
N ASN A 87 -16.22 -0.55 0.78
CA ASN A 87 -16.66 -0.03 2.08
C ASN A 87 -18.17 -0.01 2.19
N ASP A 88 -18.85 0.45 1.15
CA ASP A 88 -20.33 0.50 1.12
C ASP A 88 -20.91 -0.91 1.23
N GLU A 89 -20.39 -1.88 0.49
CA GLU A 89 -20.81 -3.28 0.55
C GLU A 89 -20.60 -3.88 1.94
N PHE A 90 -19.42 -3.70 2.51
CA PHE A 90 -19.08 -4.21 3.84
C PHE A 90 -19.98 -3.56 4.92
N PHE A 91 -20.20 -2.26 4.83
CA PHE A 91 -21.06 -1.59 5.79
C PHE A 91 -22.53 -2.00 5.66
N GLN A 92 -23.03 -2.21 4.46
CA GLN A 92 -24.42 -2.67 4.26
C GLN A 92 -24.65 -4.04 4.91
N VAL A 93 -23.67 -4.94 4.85
CA VAL A 93 -23.76 -6.29 5.45
C VAL A 93 -23.42 -6.25 6.93
N GLY A 94 -22.31 -5.64 7.29
CA GLY A 94 -21.69 -5.73 8.61
C GLY A 94 -22.10 -4.65 9.59
N GLN A 95 -22.72 -3.55 9.13
CA GLN A 95 -23.14 -2.41 9.94
C GLN A 95 -22.01 -1.86 10.86
N GLY A 96 -20.79 -1.82 10.35
CA GLY A 96 -19.61 -1.40 11.08
C GLY A 96 -19.09 -2.37 12.16
N ARG A 97 -19.60 -3.60 12.18
CA ARG A 97 -19.26 -4.61 13.18
C ARG A 97 -18.65 -5.88 12.59
N PHE A 98 -18.87 -6.12 11.31
CA PHE A 98 -18.36 -7.26 10.56
C PHE A 98 -17.82 -6.82 9.22
N LEU A 99 -17.01 -7.66 8.59
CA LEU A 99 -16.29 -7.38 7.35
C LEU A 99 -15.45 -6.12 7.50
N LEU A 100 -14.50 -6.19 8.43
CA LEU A 100 -13.57 -5.09 8.70
C LEU A 100 -12.15 -5.49 8.32
N SER A 101 -11.47 -4.64 7.54
CA SER A 101 -10.06 -4.82 7.20
C SER A 101 -9.34 -3.49 7.09
N THR A 102 -8.08 -3.45 7.49
CA THR A 102 -7.19 -2.37 7.09
C THR A 102 -6.87 -2.50 5.62
N VAL A 103 -6.31 -1.46 5.03
CA VAL A 103 -5.72 -1.48 3.70
C VAL A 103 -4.58 -0.48 3.62
N SER A 104 -3.46 -0.91 3.06
CA SER A 104 -2.35 -0.02 2.72
C SER A 104 -1.86 -0.36 1.32
N ALA A 105 -2.12 0.55 0.38
CA ALA A 105 -1.85 0.40 -1.03
C ALA A 105 -0.73 1.33 -1.50
N ALA A 106 0.18 0.80 -2.30
CA ALA A 106 1.25 1.52 -2.97
C ALA A 106 1.09 1.37 -4.48
N LEU A 107 0.63 2.42 -5.14
CA LEU A 107 0.55 2.51 -6.60
C LEU A 107 1.75 3.29 -7.13
N TYR A 108 2.65 2.61 -7.86
CA TYR A 108 3.72 3.26 -8.59
C TYR A 108 3.32 3.40 -10.05
N ARG A 109 3.18 4.65 -10.50
CA ARG A 109 2.73 4.94 -11.86
C ARG A 109 3.25 6.28 -12.36
N GLY A 110 3.58 6.35 -13.64
CA GLY A 110 4.09 7.59 -14.25
C GLY A 110 5.38 8.13 -13.62
N GLY A 111 6.15 7.30 -12.92
CA GLY A 111 7.38 7.68 -12.22
C GLY A 111 7.14 8.22 -10.79
N ARG A 112 5.93 8.11 -10.26
CA ARG A 112 5.54 8.57 -8.93
C ARG A 112 4.94 7.45 -8.10
N LEU A 113 5.16 7.51 -6.80
CA LEU A 113 4.54 6.63 -5.83
C LEU A 113 3.34 7.35 -5.21
N HIS A 114 2.19 6.70 -5.28
CA HIS A 114 0.97 7.10 -4.57
C HIS A 114 0.67 6.06 -3.50
N VAL A 115 0.50 6.52 -2.27
CA VAL A 115 0.11 5.68 -1.13
C VAL A 115 -1.28 6.05 -0.71
N VAL A 116 -2.12 5.03 -0.49
CA VAL A 116 -3.48 5.18 0.04
C VAL A 116 -3.65 4.19 1.18
N ALA A 117 -4.11 4.65 2.34
CA ALA A 117 -4.27 3.75 3.47
C ALA A 117 -5.47 4.08 4.37
N ALA A 118 -6.09 3.03 4.89
CA ALA A 118 -7.02 3.05 6.03
C ALA A 118 -6.52 2.02 7.06
N GLY A 119 -6.30 2.47 8.28
CA GLY A 119 -5.82 1.61 9.37
C GLY A 119 -4.37 1.86 9.74
N ASP A 120 -3.75 0.85 10.35
CA ASP A 120 -2.43 0.92 10.99
C ASP A 120 -1.35 0.08 10.32
N SER A 121 -1.69 -0.67 9.28
CA SER A 121 -0.72 -1.39 8.44
C SER A 121 0.25 -0.41 7.78
N PRO A 122 1.56 -0.44 8.09
CA PRO A 122 2.47 0.59 7.63
C PRO A 122 3.03 0.34 6.24
N ILE A 123 3.36 1.44 5.56
CA ILE A 123 4.28 1.46 4.43
C ILE A 123 5.52 2.26 4.79
N PHE A 124 6.68 1.67 4.58
CA PHE A 124 7.97 2.34 4.76
C PHE A 124 8.64 2.56 3.41
N LEU A 125 9.19 3.74 3.23
CA LEU A 125 10.15 4.03 2.17
C LEU A 125 11.55 4.04 2.78
N ILE A 126 12.42 3.20 2.29
CA ILE A 126 13.79 3.02 2.79
C ILE A 126 14.75 3.36 1.67
N THR A 127 15.60 4.34 1.93
CA THR A 127 16.70 4.74 1.05
C THR A 127 18.04 4.32 1.65
N LYS A 128 19.11 4.58 0.95
CA LYS A 128 20.47 4.31 1.46
C LYS A 128 20.73 5.04 2.79
N ASP A 129 20.25 6.27 2.92
CA ASP A 129 20.63 7.18 4.01
C ASP A 129 19.49 7.46 5.00
N SER A 130 18.26 7.12 4.65
CA SER A 130 17.09 7.42 5.47
C SER A 130 16.01 6.35 5.37
N HIS A 131 15.05 6.39 6.28
CA HIS A 131 13.78 5.70 6.15
C HIS A 131 12.64 6.60 6.63
N SER A 132 11.46 6.40 6.07
CA SER A 132 10.26 7.13 6.42
C SER A 132 9.06 6.20 6.42
N ARG A 133 8.23 6.31 7.44
CA ARG A 133 6.92 5.68 7.49
C ARG A 133 5.93 6.59 6.75
N LEU A 134 5.33 6.11 5.68
CA LEU A 134 4.45 6.88 4.81
C LEU A 134 3.00 6.86 5.31
N CYS A 135 2.56 5.75 5.89
CA CYS A 135 1.21 5.58 6.45
C CYS A 135 1.19 4.57 7.59
N GLY A 136 0.00 4.24 8.10
CA GLY A 136 -0.21 3.17 9.06
C GLY A 136 0.13 3.56 10.52
N ARG A 137 -0.01 4.81 10.91
CA ARG A 137 0.03 5.18 12.33
C ARG A 137 -1.36 5.04 12.92
N ALA A 138 -1.51 4.09 13.82
CA ALA A 138 -2.67 4.05 14.69
C ALA A 138 -2.68 5.29 15.60
N GLY A 139 -3.77 6.04 15.56
CA GLY A 139 -4.24 6.92 16.62
C GLY A 139 -3.24 7.80 17.32
N GLY A 140 -2.66 8.79 16.66
CA GLY A 140 -2.19 9.99 17.34
C GLY A 140 -3.26 11.08 17.29
N PHE A 141 -3.21 12.03 18.21
CA PHE A 141 -4.13 13.18 18.31
C PHE A 141 -4.26 14.02 17.01
N LEU A 142 -3.39 13.77 16.03
CA LEU A 142 -3.33 14.46 14.72
C LEU A 142 -4.01 13.70 13.58
N HIS A 143 -4.59 12.52 13.84
CA HIS A 143 -5.25 11.68 12.83
C HIS A 143 -6.75 11.52 13.10
N VAL A 144 -7.36 12.54 13.68
CA VAL A 144 -8.82 12.61 13.82
C VAL A 144 -9.42 12.70 12.43
N GLY A 145 -10.13 11.67 12.00
CA GLY A 145 -10.83 11.63 10.71
C GLY A 145 -10.33 10.57 9.72
N VAL A 146 -9.11 10.02 9.89
CA VAL A 146 -8.63 8.93 9.01
C VAL A 146 -9.41 7.65 9.30
N ALA A 147 -9.89 6.99 8.26
CA ALA A 147 -10.56 5.70 8.36
C ALA A 147 -9.69 4.69 9.09
N ARG A 148 -10.27 3.98 10.06
CA ARG A 148 -9.54 2.94 10.84
C ARG A 148 -9.53 1.61 10.11
N SER A 149 -10.59 1.32 9.38
CA SER A 149 -10.72 0.13 8.54
C SER A 149 -11.83 0.36 7.51
N ILE A 150 -11.75 -0.37 6.43
CA ILE A 150 -12.84 -0.49 5.44
C ILE A 150 -13.99 -1.24 6.10
N GLY A 151 -15.22 -0.81 5.86
CA GLY A 151 -16.44 -1.37 6.44
C GLY A 151 -16.85 -0.80 7.81
N ALA A 152 -16.02 0.02 8.45
CA ALA A 152 -16.29 0.52 9.80
C ALA A 152 -17.38 1.59 9.90
N ALA A 153 -17.62 2.33 8.84
CA ALA A 153 -18.60 3.41 8.79
C ALA A 153 -19.32 3.44 7.45
N ALA A 154 -20.54 4.02 7.44
CA ALA A 154 -21.38 4.12 6.24
C ALA A 154 -20.70 4.92 5.11
N GLU A 155 -19.96 5.95 5.49
CA GLU A 155 -19.13 6.71 4.56
C GLU A 155 -17.68 6.33 4.82
N LEU A 156 -16.95 6.04 3.77
CA LEU A 156 -15.49 5.87 3.87
C LEU A 156 -14.91 7.19 4.36
N GLY A 157 -14.30 7.16 5.56
CA GLY A 157 -13.66 8.34 6.14
C GLY A 157 -12.44 8.77 5.31
N ASP A 158 -11.76 9.81 5.78
CA ASP A 158 -10.54 10.28 5.12
C ASP A 158 -9.49 9.16 5.08
N LEU A 159 -8.97 8.88 3.89
CA LEU A 159 -7.85 7.99 3.69
C LEU A 159 -6.53 8.75 3.91
N ALA A 160 -5.55 8.09 4.49
CA ALA A 160 -4.19 8.62 4.48
C ALA A 160 -3.67 8.57 3.03
N MET A 161 -3.31 9.71 2.48
CA MET A 161 -2.78 9.80 1.12
C MET A 161 -1.43 10.50 1.10
N VAL A 162 -0.48 9.90 0.39
CA VAL A 162 0.86 10.46 0.17
C VAL A 162 1.21 10.29 -1.29
N GLU A 163 1.81 11.31 -1.88
CA GLU A 163 2.35 11.29 -3.23
C GLU A 163 3.78 11.80 -3.20
N LEU A 164 4.71 11.05 -3.80
CA LEU A 164 6.13 11.41 -3.81
C LEU A 164 6.86 10.81 -5.03
N ASP A 165 7.97 11.46 -5.38
CA ASP A 165 8.94 10.90 -6.31
C ASP A 165 9.83 9.88 -5.58
N VAL A 166 10.13 8.77 -6.22
CA VAL A 166 10.96 7.70 -5.65
C VAL A 166 12.33 7.70 -6.33
N GLU A 167 13.38 7.78 -5.53
CA GLU A 167 14.74 7.71 -6.03
C GLU A 167 15.11 6.28 -6.47
N PRO A 168 15.92 6.12 -7.53
CA PRO A 168 16.42 4.81 -7.92
C PRO A 168 17.17 4.12 -6.77
N GLY A 169 16.84 2.86 -6.51
CA GLY A 169 17.40 2.07 -5.42
C GLY A 169 16.69 2.23 -4.07
N ALA A 170 15.66 3.07 -3.99
CA ALA A 170 14.77 3.06 -2.84
C ALA A 170 13.99 1.74 -2.76
N ARG A 171 13.63 1.35 -1.56
CA ARG A 171 12.89 0.12 -1.27
C ARG A 171 11.61 0.45 -0.53
N LEU A 172 10.53 -0.20 -0.92
CA LEU A 172 9.26 -0.14 -0.20
C LEU A 172 9.11 -1.40 0.65
N VAL A 173 8.61 -1.21 1.85
CA VAL A 173 8.15 -2.31 2.72
C VAL A 173 6.71 -2.02 3.10
N LEU A 174 5.82 -2.90 2.70
CA LEU A 174 4.43 -2.92 3.13
C LEU A 174 4.31 -4.05 4.15
N ALA A 175 3.73 -3.76 5.29
CA ALA A 175 3.59 -4.75 6.35
C ALA A 175 2.27 -4.57 7.10
N THR A 176 1.75 -5.63 7.70
CA THR A 176 0.73 -5.55 8.72
C THR A 176 1.37 -5.28 10.09
N ASP A 177 0.57 -5.00 11.11
CA ASP A 177 1.06 -4.71 12.46
C ASP A 177 1.81 -5.90 13.08
N GLY A 178 1.51 -7.12 12.64
CA GLY A 178 2.24 -8.32 13.05
C GLY A 178 3.77 -8.22 12.89
N VAL A 179 4.24 -7.45 11.93
CA VAL A 179 5.67 -7.15 11.77
C VAL A 179 6.11 -6.03 12.74
N THR A 180 5.37 -4.93 12.77
CA THR A 180 5.79 -3.72 13.49
C THR A 180 5.54 -3.75 14.98
N ASP A 181 4.71 -4.63 15.45
CA ASP A 181 4.56 -4.92 16.88
C ASP A 181 5.75 -5.70 17.46
N ASN A 182 6.50 -6.38 16.58
CA ASN A 182 7.64 -7.20 16.96
C ASN A 182 9.00 -6.61 16.54
N MET A 183 9.03 -5.56 15.73
CA MET A 183 10.27 -4.98 15.18
C MET A 183 10.19 -3.46 15.11
N GLN A 184 11.25 -2.79 15.56
CA GLN A 184 11.35 -1.34 15.45
C GLN A 184 11.66 -0.90 14.02
N ALA A 185 11.18 0.29 13.62
CA ALA A 185 11.38 0.81 12.27
C ALA A 185 12.87 0.97 11.88
N ASP A 186 13.73 1.34 12.83
CA ASP A 186 15.17 1.43 12.62
C ASP A 186 15.79 0.07 12.30
N GLU A 187 15.38 -0.96 13.03
CA GLU A 187 15.85 -2.34 12.86
C GLU A 187 15.39 -2.90 11.49
N LEU A 188 14.12 -2.71 11.16
CA LEU A 188 13.58 -3.07 9.85
C LEU A 188 14.38 -2.39 8.72
N ALA A 189 14.62 -1.09 8.84
CA ALA A 189 15.37 -0.33 7.85
C ALA A 189 16.82 -0.82 7.70
N GLU A 190 17.48 -1.22 8.78
CA GLU A 190 18.84 -1.78 8.75
C GLU A 190 18.87 -3.14 8.06
N ILE A 191 17.93 -4.04 8.37
CA ILE A 191 17.78 -5.33 7.69
C ILE A 191 17.61 -5.12 6.18
N VAL A 192 16.65 -4.26 5.81
CA VAL A 192 16.36 -3.99 4.40
C VAL A 192 17.55 -3.39 3.66
N ARG A 193 18.32 -2.47 4.29
CA ARG A 193 19.52 -1.90 3.66
C ARG A 193 20.65 -2.92 3.49
N SER A 194 20.80 -3.82 4.45
CA SER A 194 21.86 -4.85 4.41
C SER A 194 21.57 -5.99 3.45
N SER A 195 20.30 -6.20 3.10
CA SER A 195 19.87 -7.25 2.18
C SER A 195 20.31 -6.92 0.75
N SER A 196 20.79 -7.92 0.01
CA SER A 196 21.20 -7.75 -1.40
C SER A 196 20.01 -7.91 -2.37
N SER A 197 18.94 -8.57 -1.94
CA SER A 197 17.69 -8.76 -2.70
C SER A 197 16.49 -8.75 -1.77
N PRO A 198 15.26 -8.55 -2.28
CA PRO A 198 14.06 -8.62 -1.47
C PRO A 198 13.81 -9.98 -0.79
N GLU A 199 14.43 -11.05 -1.30
CA GLU A 199 14.25 -12.44 -0.82
C GLU A 199 15.10 -12.79 0.41
N GLN A 200 15.99 -11.90 0.84
CA GLN A 200 16.87 -12.07 2.02
C GLN A 200 16.24 -11.48 3.28
#